data_7e183defd805ac3fd4e6566127b8b85a
#
_entry.id   7e183defd805ac3fd4e6566127b8b85a
#
_cell.length_a   1.000
_cell.length_b   1.000
_cell.length_c   1.000
_cell.angle_alpha   90.00
_cell.angle_beta   90.00
_cell.angle_gamma   90.00
#
_symmetry.space_group_name_H-M   'P 1'
#
loop_
_entity.id
_entity.type
_entity.pdbx_description
1 polymer ?
#
loop_
_entity_poly.entity_id
_entity_poly.type
_entity_poly.pdbx_seq_one_letter_code
_entity_poly.pdbx_strand_id
1 'polypeptide(L)'
;MKLLLCRTIILYLCVLFAMRLMGKRQLGELQPEELVSTILISNLASISIESEDVPITASLIPLFLIAALELLGSVVSFRSQKFFNFLSGRPKTVILDGKIDQNALRMLRLTTADLMEALRGKDIFDPRKVSYAVIETNGTLSAALRPEQEAATLSDLQLKVQQTQATIPFVPVSYTHLRAHETEL
;
A
#
# COMPACT_ATOMS: atom_id res chain seq x y z
N MET A 1 27.53 -16.60 22.53
CA MET A 1 27.23 -15.17 22.70
C MET A 1 27.77 -14.30 21.54
N LYS A 2 29.11 -14.21 21.30
CA LYS A 2 29.66 -13.38 20.18
C LYS A 2 29.17 -13.87 18.83
N LEU A 3 29.12 -15.17 18.60
CA LEU A 3 28.64 -15.77 17.34
C LEU A 3 27.16 -15.42 17.11
N LEU A 4 26.33 -15.51 18.15
CA LEU A 4 24.91 -15.16 18.07
C LEU A 4 24.71 -13.70 17.71
N LEU A 5 25.47 -12.79 18.34
CA LEU A 5 25.40 -11.35 18.01
C LEU A 5 25.78 -11.09 16.54
N CYS A 6 26.89 -11.66 16.06
CA CYS A 6 27.29 -11.51 14.65
C CYS A 6 26.23 -12.04 13.70
N ARG A 7 25.67 -13.24 13.98
CA ARG A 7 24.62 -13.87 13.20
C ARG A 7 23.36 -13.01 13.13
N THR A 8 22.92 -12.47 14.27
CA THR A 8 21.74 -11.58 14.33
C THR A 8 21.95 -10.30 13.52
N ILE A 9 23.15 -9.68 13.63
CA ILE A 9 23.44 -8.47 12.84
C ILE A 9 23.42 -8.77 11.34
N ILE A 10 24.04 -9.86 10.92
CA ILE A 10 24.09 -10.25 9.50
C ILE A 10 22.68 -10.49 8.98
N LEU A 11 21.87 -11.28 9.68
CA LEU A 11 20.49 -11.58 9.30
C LEU A 11 19.65 -10.32 9.24
N TYR A 12 19.77 -9.43 10.25
CA TYR A 12 19.06 -8.15 10.25
C TYR A 12 19.38 -7.30 9.01
N LEU A 13 20.67 -7.17 8.67
CA LEU A 13 21.09 -6.42 7.48
C LEU A 13 20.59 -7.09 6.19
N CYS A 14 20.59 -8.43 6.11
CA CYS A 14 20.08 -9.16 4.96
C CYS A 14 18.56 -8.99 4.82
N VAL A 15 17.80 -9.03 5.92
CA VAL A 15 16.35 -8.75 5.90
C VAL A 15 16.07 -7.33 5.45
N LEU A 16 16.77 -6.34 6.01
CA LEU A 16 16.63 -4.95 5.58
C LEU A 16 16.92 -4.77 4.09
N PHE A 17 17.97 -5.43 3.60
CA PHE A 17 18.33 -5.39 2.18
C PHE A 17 17.26 -6.05 1.31
N ALA A 18 16.76 -7.22 1.69
CA ALA A 18 15.68 -7.91 1.00
C ALA A 18 14.40 -7.04 0.94
N MET A 19 13.98 -6.48 2.08
CA MET A 19 12.83 -5.56 2.15
C MET A 19 13.03 -4.33 1.27
N ARG A 20 14.25 -3.80 1.19
CA ARG A 20 14.56 -2.66 0.31
C ARG A 20 14.50 -3.03 -1.17
N LEU A 21 14.89 -4.25 -1.54
CA LEU A 21 14.78 -4.76 -2.92
C LEU A 21 13.30 -4.92 -3.35
N MET A 22 12.43 -5.35 -2.44
CA MET A 22 10.99 -5.51 -2.69
C MET A 22 10.27 -4.17 -2.96
N GLY A 23 10.89 -3.04 -2.58
CA GLY A 23 10.47 -1.70 -2.98
C GLY A 23 9.71 -0.91 -1.92
N LYS A 24 9.34 0.36 -2.27
CA LYS A 24 8.69 1.31 -1.35
C LYS A 24 7.19 1.09 -1.14
N ARG A 25 6.60 0.17 -1.87
CA ARG A 25 5.16 -0.09 -1.86
C ARG A 25 4.68 -0.59 -0.50
N GLN A 26 5.59 -1.20 0.27
CA GLN A 26 5.31 -1.77 1.59
C GLN A 26 5.15 -0.73 2.73
N LEU A 27 5.43 0.54 2.50
CA LEU A 27 5.39 1.57 3.56
C LEU A 27 4.01 2.20 3.77
N GLY A 28 3.02 1.84 2.95
CA GLY A 28 1.65 2.30 3.07
C GLY A 28 0.74 1.19 3.60
N GLU A 29 -0.19 0.78 2.76
CA GLU A 29 -1.13 -0.31 3.06
C GLU A 29 -0.63 -1.60 2.42
N LEU A 30 -0.23 -2.57 3.25
CA LEU A 30 0.27 -3.87 2.80
C LEU A 30 -0.82 -4.63 2.04
N GLN A 31 -0.49 -5.13 0.86
CA GLN A 31 -1.34 -6.08 0.16
C GLN A 31 -1.23 -7.47 0.83
N PRO A 32 -2.25 -8.33 0.74
CA PRO A 32 -2.23 -9.65 1.39
C PRO A 32 -1.02 -10.51 1.02
N GLU A 33 -0.58 -10.47 -0.24
CA GLU A 33 0.60 -11.18 -0.73
C GLU A 33 1.90 -10.66 -0.09
N GLU A 34 2.04 -9.36 0.07
CA GLU A 34 3.20 -8.74 0.70
C GLU A 34 3.29 -9.08 2.19
N LEU A 35 2.13 -9.20 2.87
CA LEU A 35 2.06 -9.64 4.25
C LEU A 35 2.58 -11.07 4.42
N VAL A 36 2.17 -11.98 3.53
CA VAL A 36 2.62 -13.38 3.53
C VAL A 36 4.14 -13.45 3.39
N SER A 37 4.71 -12.75 2.43
CA SER A 37 6.15 -12.71 2.20
C SER A 37 6.90 -12.13 3.39
N THR A 38 6.38 -11.08 4.01
CA THR A 38 6.98 -10.46 5.21
C THR A 38 7.00 -11.44 6.39
N ILE A 39 5.90 -12.17 6.62
CA ILE A 39 5.82 -13.18 7.69
C ILE A 39 6.81 -14.32 7.42
N LEU A 40 6.89 -14.81 6.17
CA LEU A 40 7.81 -15.88 5.80
C LEU A 40 9.28 -15.47 5.99
N ILE A 41 9.65 -14.28 5.54
CA ILE A 41 11.01 -13.73 5.73
C ILE A 41 11.36 -13.62 7.21
N SER A 42 10.43 -13.14 8.03
CA SER A 42 10.61 -13.01 9.48
C SER A 42 10.84 -14.37 10.14
N ASN A 43 10.04 -15.39 9.80
CA ASN A 43 10.17 -16.73 10.33
C ASN A 43 11.50 -17.38 9.91
N LEU A 44 11.92 -17.20 8.65
CA LEU A 44 13.20 -17.74 8.15
C LEU A 44 14.40 -17.13 8.88
N ALA A 45 14.36 -15.83 9.17
CA ALA A 45 15.40 -15.17 9.95
C ALA A 45 15.46 -15.72 11.39
N SER A 46 14.30 -15.95 12.02
CA SER A 46 14.19 -16.48 13.39
C SER A 46 14.85 -17.85 13.57
N ILE A 47 14.63 -18.77 12.62
CA ILE A 47 15.17 -20.14 12.67
C ILE A 47 16.68 -20.15 12.88
N SER A 48 17.42 -19.33 12.13
CA SER A 48 18.89 -19.28 12.25
C SER A 48 19.37 -18.51 13.47
N ILE A 49 18.54 -17.69 14.09
CA ILE A 49 18.86 -16.99 15.35
C ILE A 49 18.68 -17.94 16.52
N GLU A 50 17.59 -18.72 16.53
CA GLU A 50 17.22 -19.61 17.64
C GLU A 50 18.09 -20.86 17.71
N SER A 51 18.53 -21.40 16.58
CA SER A 51 19.26 -22.67 16.49
C SER A 51 20.70 -22.45 16.05
N GLU A 52 21.67 -22.67 16.93
CA GLU A 52 23.11 -22.55 16.61
C GLU A 52 23.58 -23.63 15.61
N ASP A 53 22.93 -24.80 15.60
CA ASP A 53 23.26 -25.92 14.72
C ASP A 53 22.82 -25.70 13.27
N VAL A 54 21.88 -24.79 13.03
CA VAL A 54 21.40 -24.45 11.69
C VAL A 54 22.36 -23.44 11.04
N PRO A 55 22.96 -23.76 9.88
CA PRO A 55 23.83 -22.83 9.20
C PRO A 55 23.05 -21.60 8.72
N ILE A 56 23.63 -20.43 8.80
CA ILE A 56 23.01 -19.14 8.42
C ILE A 56 22.51 -19.16 6.95
N THR A 57 23.16 -19.91 6.10
CA THR A 57 22.79 -20.09 4.68
C THR A 57 21.43 -20.76 4.51
N ALA A 58 21.01 -21.62 5.45
CA ALA A 58 19.71 -22.26 5.43
C ALA A 58 18.55 -21.28 5.55
N SER A 59 18.76 -20.13 6.16
CA SER A 59 17.77 -19.02 6.20
C SER A 59 18.00 -18.01 5.09
N LEU A 60 19.25 -17.71 4.73
CA LEU A 60 19.54 -16.69 3.71
C LEU A 60 19.09 -17.10 2.31
N ILE A 61 19.29 -18.35 1.92
CA ILE A 61 18.91 -18.82 0.58
C ILE A 61 17.40 -18.68 0.35
N PRO A 62 16.51 -19.25 1.19
CA PRO A 62 15.07 -19.08 0.98
C PRO A 62 14.60 -17.64 1.20
N LEU A 63 15.23 -16.85 2.06
CA LEU A 63 14.93 -15.44 2.26
C LEU A 63 15.11 -14.65 0.94
N PHE A 64 16.28 -14.78 0.31
CA PHE A 64 16.54 -14.12 -0.97
C PHE A 64 15.73 -14.70 -2.12
N LEU A 65 15.37 -15.99 -2.07
CA LEU A 65 14.46 -16.58 -3.04
C LEU A 65 13.07 -15.96 -2.94
N ILE A 66 12.52 -15.76 -1.74
CA ILE A 66 11.22 -15.07 -1.55
C ILE A 66 11.31 -13.65 -2.08
N ALA A 67 12.35 -12.90 -1.73
CA ALA A 67 12.53 -11.53 -2.23
C ALA A 67 12.63 -11.49 -3.76
N ALA A 68 13.30 -12.46 -4.38
CA ALA A 68 13.38 -12.57 -5.84
C ALA A 68 12.02 -12.93 -6.47
N LEU A 69 11.24 -13.83 -5.86
CA LEU A 69 9.89 -14.17 -6.33
C LEU A 69 8.94 -12.97 -6.24
N GLU A 70 9.00 -12.19 -5.17
CA GLU A 70 8.25 -10.94 -5.04
C GLU A 70 8.61 -9.93 -6.15
N LEU A 71 9.90 -9.74 -6.39
CA LEU A 71 10.36 -8.86 -7.45
C LEU A 71 9.89 -9.34 -8.82
N LEU A 72 10.00 -10.64 -9.10
CA LEU A 72 9.49 -11.24 -10.34
C LEU A 72 7.98 -11.09 -10.44
N GLY A 73 7.24 -11.35 -9.37
CA GLY A 73 5.79 -11.16 -9.29
C GLY A 73 5.39 -9.72 -9.60
N SER A 74 6.10 -8.74 -9.05
CA SER A 74 5.89 -7.32 -9.32
C SER A 74 6.14 -6.97 -10.80
N VAL A 75 7.23 -7.46 -11.39
CA VAL A 75 7.55 -7.24 -12.82
C VAL A 75 6.49 -7.88 -13.72
N VAL A 76 6.05 -9.10 -13.43
CA VAL A 76 5.01 -9.79 -14.20
C VAL A 76 3.65 -9.08 -14.05
N SER A 77 3.32 -8.63 -12.85
CA SER A 77 2.09 -7.85 -12.58
C SER A 77 2.07 -6.54 -13.35
N PHE A 78 3.21 -5.85 -13.45
CA PHE A 78 3.32 -4.63 -14.25
C PHE A 78 3.09 -4.90 -15.75
N ARG A 79 3.52 -6.05 -16.24
CA ARG A 79 3.39 -6.41 -17.67
C ARG A 79 2.05 -7.07 -18.01
N SER A 80 1.37 -7.69 -17.03
CA SER A 80 0.14 -8.46 -17.23
C SER A 80 -0.94 -8.09 -16.23
N GLN A 81 -1.94 -7.31 -16.67
CA GLN A 81 -3.10 -6.96 -15.87
C GLN A 81 -3.90 -8.20 -15.38
N LYS A 82 -3.88 -9.29 -16.18
CA LYS A 82 -4.55 -10.55 -15.78
C LYS A 82 -3.86 -11.18 -14.58
N PHE A 83 -2.52 -11.19 -14.58
CA PHE A 83 -1.73 -11.71 -13.47
C PHE A 83 -1.89 -10.84 -12.23
N PHE A 84 -1.83 -9.53 -12.37
CA PHE A 84 -2.11 -8.59 -11.27
C PHE A 84 -3.48 -8.85 -10.65
N ASN A 85 -4.54 -8.96 -11.45
CA ASN A 85 -5.90 -9.23 -10.98
C ASN A 85 -6.06 -10.61 -10.32
N PHE A 86 -5.23 -11.58 -10.70
CA PHE A 86 -5.21 -12.90 -10.09
C PHE A 86 -4.54 -12.86 -8.70
N LEU A 87 -3.43 -12.13 -8.58
CA LEU A 87 -2.64 -12.06 -7.35
C LEU A 87 -3.31 -11.13 -6.32
N SER A 88 -3.56 -9.89 -6.69
CA SER A 88 -4.04 -8.83 -5.80
C SER A 88 -5.56 -8.66 -5.79
N GLY A 89 -6.28 -9.34 -6.71
CA GLY A 89 -7.72 -9.18 -6.86
C GLY A 89 -8.10 -7.95 -7.71
N ARG A 90 -9.36 -7.55 -7.60
CA ARG A 90 -9.90 -6.36 -8.30
C ARG A 90 -10.67 -5.49 -7.32
N PRO A 91 -10.51 -4.17 -7.39
CA PRO A 91 -11.39 -3.27 -6.64
C PRO A 91 -12.85 -3.49 -7.05
N LYS A 92 -13.75 -3.39 -6.09
CA LYS A 92 -15.18 -3.65 -6.32
C LYS A 92 -16.02 -2.46 -5.85
N THR A 93 -16.80 -1.90 -6.76
CA THR A 93 -17.76 -0.86 -6.43
C THR A 93 -18.87 -1.42 -5.56
N VAL A 94 -19.12 -0.77 -4.42
CA VAL A 94 -20.14 -1.16 -3.43
C VAL A 94 -21.24 -0.11 -3.27
N ILE A 95 -20.97 1.14 -3.64
CA ILE A 95 -21.97 2.22 -3.73
C ILE A 95 -21.81 2.92 -5.08
N LEU A 96 -22.94 3.16 -5.73
CA LEU A 96 -23.05 3.98 -6.93
C LEU A 96 -24.27 4.88 -6.80
N ASP A 97 -24.08 6.18 -6.93
CA ASP A 97 -25.14 7.22 -6.81
C ASP A 97 -25.99 7.07 -5.55
N GLY A 98 -25.36 6.82 -4.40
CA GLY A 98 -26.02 6.66 -3.12
C GLY A 98 -26.77 5.33 -2.94
N LYS A 99 -26.65 4.42 -3.89
CA LYS A 99 -27.29 3.09 -3.83
C LYS A 99 -26.26 2.02 -3.53
N ILE A 100 -26.53 1.22 -2.51
CA ILE A 100 -25.65 0.11 -2.10
C ILE A 100 -25.90 -1.08 -3.01
N ASP A 101 -24.82 -1.63 -3.62
CA ASP A 101 -24.88 -2.88 -4.38
C ASP A 101 -24.76 -4.07 -3.43
N GLN A 102 -25.90 -4.67 -3.11
CA GLN A 102 -26.00 -5.84 -2.25
C GLN A 102 -25.30 -7.08 -2.84
N ASN A 103 -25.24 -7.20 -4.18
CA ASN A 103 -24.55 -8.31 -4.82
C ASN A 103 -23.04 -8.17 -4.71
N ALA A 104 -22.53 -6.95 -4.86
CA ALA A 104 -21.11 -6.66 -4.64
C ALA A 104 -20.70 -6.98 -3.20
N LEU A 105 -21.49 -6.56 -2.19
CA LEU A 105 -21.24 -6.88 -0.79
C LEU A 105 -21.20 -8.39 -0.54
N ARG A 106 -22.18 -9.15 -1.07
CA ARG A 106 -22.21 -10.61 -0.95
C ARG A 106 -20.97 -11.27 -1.55
N MET A 107 -20.52 -10.82 -2.73
CA MET A 107 -19.28 -11.33 -3.36
C MET A 107 -18.06 -11.09 -2.49
N LEU A 108 -18.00 -9.95 -1.80
CA LEU A 108 -16.92 -9.59 -0.89
C LEU A 108 -17.09 -10.20 0.51
N ARG A 109 -18.21 -10.90 0.78
CA ARG A 109 -18.58 -11.43 2.11
C ARG A 109 -18.67 -10.34 3.18
N LEU A 110 -19.05 -9.13 2.78
CA LEU A 110 -19.27 -8.00 3.65
C LEU A 110 -20.75 -7.84 3.94
N THR A 111 -21.07 -7.43 5.15
CA THR A 111 -22.42 -7.03 5.53
C THR A 111 -22.63 -5.53 5.28
N THR A 112 -23.88 -5.10 5.28
CA THR A 112 -24.21 -3.68 5.24
C THR A 112 -23.66 -2.95 6.48
N ALA A 113 -23.59 -3.65 7.63
CA ALA A 113 -23.03 -3.09 8.86
C ALA A 113 -21.53 -2.80 8.71
N ASP A 114 -20.76 -3.72 8.11
CA ASP A 114 -19.33 -3.53 7.83
C ASP A 114 -19.11 -2.35 6.90
N LEU A 115 -19.94 -2.24 5.84
CA LEU A 115 -19.87 -1.08 4.94
C LEU A 115 -20.15 0.23 5.67
N MET A 116 -21.17 0.26 6.52
CA MET A 116 -21.49 1.48 7.30
C MET A 116 -20.41 1.82 8.32
N GLU A 117 -19.73 0.82 8.88
CA GLU A 117 -18.56 1.03 9.74
C GLU A 117 -17.39 1.64 8.95
N ALA A 118 -17.07 1.08 7.79
CA ALA A 118 -16.02 1.59 6.91
C ALA A 118 -16.30 3.04 6.45
N LEU A 119 -17.57 3.38 6.15
CA LEU A 119 -17.98 4.74 5.81
C LEU A 119 -17.79 5.70 7.00
N ARG A 120 -18.18 5.29 8.22
CA ARG A 120 -17.95 6.11 9.42
C ARG A 120 -16.46 6.36 9.69
N GLY A 121 -15.60 5.39 9.39
CA GLY A 121 -14.14 5.56 9.42
C GLY A 121 -13.61 6.63 8.44
N LYS A 122 -14.45 7.07 7.50
CA LYS A 122 -14.18 8.17 6.56
C LYS A 122 -15.04 9.41 6.83
N ASP A 123 -15.62 9.53 8.04
CA ASP A 123 -16.53 10.61 8.45
C ASP A 123 -17.82 10.71 7.60
N ILE A 124 -18.21 9.62 6.93
CA ILE A 124 -19.42 9.55 6.11
C ILE A 124 -20.49 8.75 6.88
N PHE A 125 -21.53 9.44 7.34
CA PHE A 125 -22.61 8.85 8.14
C PHE A 125 -23.86 8.49 7.30
N ASP A 126 -23.99 9.04 6.10
CA ASP A 126 -25.13 8.80 5.21
C ASP A 126 -24.64 8.29 3.84
N PRO A 127 -24.88 7.03 3.48
CA PRO A 127 -24.42 6.47 2.20
C PRO A 127 -25.08 7.15 0.98
N ARG A 128 -26.23 7.84 1.16
CA ARG A 128 -26.90 8.57 0.07
C ARG A 128 -26.11 9.80 -0.39
N LYS A 129 -25.20 10.30 0.45
CA LYS A 129 -24.29 11.40 0.13
C LYS A 129 -23.11 10.97 -0.72
N VAL A 130 -22.89 9.65 -0.86
CA VAL A 130 -21.79 9.07 -1.60
C VAL A 130 -22.17 8.95 -3.07
N SER A 131 -21.37 9.53 -3.94
CA SER A 131 -21.48 9.33 -5.39
C SER A 131 -20.97 7.94 -5.77
N TYR A 132 -19.83 7.57 -5.23
CA TYR A 132 -19.12 6.37 -5.62
C TYR A 132 -18.29 5.85 -4.44
N ALA A 133 -18.38 4.57 -4.14
CA ALA A 133 -17.54 3.90 -3.15
C ALA A 133 -17.05 2.54 -3.65
N VAL A 134 -15.78 2.25 -3.40
CA VAL A 134 -15.07 1.05 -3.84
C VAL A 134 -14.35 0.43 -2.66
N ILE A 135 -14.44 -0.88 -2.56
CA ILE A 135 -13.51 -1.65 -1.74
C ILE A 135 -12.28 -1.96 -2.60
N GLU A 136 -11.15 -1.48 -2.15
CA GLU A 136 -9.85 -1.68 -2.79
C GLU A 136 -9.35 -3.12 -2.58
N THR A 137 -8.28 -3.49 -3.28
CA THR A 137 -7.68 -4.84 -3.20
C THR A 137 -7.09 -5.15 -1.82
N ASN A 138 -6.68 -4.15 -1.06
CA ASN A 138 -6.21 -4.28 0.32
C ASN A 138 -7.36 -4.30 1.36
N GLY A 139 -8.61 -4.23 0.91
CA GLY A 139 -9.80 -4.24 1.76
C GLY A 139 -10.20 -2.86 2.31
N THR A 140 -9.49 -1.79 1.98
CA THR A 140 -9.88 -0.44 2.41
C THR A 140 -11.03 0.12 1.56
N LEU A 141 -11.81 1.02 2.15
CA LEU A 141 -12.88 1.72 1.46
C LEU A 141 -12.35 3.05 0.90
N SER A 142 -12.47 3.24 -0.41
CA SER A 142 -12.34 4.53 -1.07
C SER A 142 -13.74 5.07 -1.40
N ALA A 143 -14.04 6.30 -1.01
CA ALA A 143 -15.36 6.90 -1.26
C ALA A 143 -15.23 8.35 -1.73
N ALA A 144 -16.04 8.71 -2.72
CA ALA A 144 -16.22 10.07 -3.18
C ALA A 144 -17.65 10.55 -2.83
N LEU A 145 -17.77 11.74 -2.29
CA LEU A 145 -19.04 12.36 -2.01
C LEU A 145 -19.68 12.89 -3.31
N ARG A 146 -20.95 13.20 -3.25
CA ARG A 146 -21.61 13.92 -4.34
C ARG A 146 -21.11 15.37 -4.33
N PRO A 147 -21.02 16.04 -5.51
CA PRO A 147 -20.51 17.40 -5.60
C PRO A 147 -21.24 18.38 -4.66
N GLU A 148 -22.55 18.19 -4.44
CA GLU A 148 -23.33 19.03 -3.54
C GLU A 148 -23.02 18.80 -2.05
N GLN A 149 -22.29 17.75 -1.72
CA GLN A 149 -21.93 17.34 -0.35
C GLN A 149 -20.43 17.49 -0.08
N GLU A 150 -19.66 17.88 -1.08
CA GLU A 150 -18.24 18.20 -0.93
C GLU A 150 -18.10 19.55 -0.23
N ALA A 151 -17.00 19.70 0.52
CA ALA A 151 -16.66 21.00 1.09
C ALA A 151 -16.38 21.99 -0.04
N ALA A 152 -16.96 23.19 0.04
CA ALA A 152 -16.72 24.24 -0.94
C ALA A 152 -15.22 24.54 -1.03
N THR A 153 -14.68 24.50 -2.25
CA THR A 153 -13.30 24.88 -2.51
C THR A 153 -13.17 26.40 -2.59
N LEU A 154 -11.95 26.90 -2.47
CA LEU A 154 -11.67 28.33 -2.63
C LEU A 154 -12.03 28.83 -4.04
N SER A 155 -11.94 27.95 -5.04
CA SER A 155 -12.38 28.25 -6.42
C SER A 155 -13.91 28.39 -6.52
N ASP A 156 -14.67 27.57 -5.81
CA ASP A 156 -16.13 27.61 -5.78
C ASP A 156 -16.62 28.91 -5.13
N LEU A 157 -15.90 29.39 -4.11
CA LEU A 157 -16.18 30.67 -3.43
C LEU A 157 -15.60 31.88 -4.15
N GLN A 158 -14.90 31.70 -5.28
CA GLN A 158 -14.20 32.74 -6.03
C GLN A 158 -13.21 33.56 -5.18
N LEU A 159 -12.75 33.03 -4.08
CA LEU A 159 -11.81 33.68 -3.18
C LEU A 159 -10.39 33.58 -3.72
N LYS A 160 -9.74 34.74 -3.92
CA LYS A 160 -8.29 34.79 -4.19
C LYS A 160 -7.54 34.66 -2.87
N VAL A 161 -6.94 33.52 -2.62
CA VAL A 161 -6.00 33.37 -1.50
C VAL A 161 -4.70 34.05 -1.86
N GLN A 162 -4.25 35.00 -1.04
CA GLN A 162 -2.84 35.40 -1.08
C GLN A 162 -2.01 34.18 -0.70
N GLN A 163 -1.21 33.69 -1.63
CA GLN A 163 -0.23 32.64 -1.35
C GLN A 163 0.78 33.22 -0.35
N THR A 164 0.55 33.01 0.92
CA THR A 164 1.60 33.13 1.92
C THR A 164 2.59 32.03 1.58
N GLN A 165 3.74 32.40 1.06
CA GLN A 165 4.85 31.44 0.89
C GLN A 165 5.18 30.90 2.28
N ALA A 166 4.60 29.77 2.62
CA ALA A 166 5.07 29.01 3.76
C ALA A 166 6.52 28.59 3.42
N THR A 167 7.47 29.24 4.07
CA THR A 167 8.87 28.85 3.98
C THR A 167 8.99 27.50 4.70
N ILE A 168 8.73 26.42 3.98
CA ILE A 168 9.03 25.09 4.46
C ILE A 168 10.55 25.02 4.53
N PRO A 169 11.15 24.71 5.70
CA PRO A 169 12.60 24.54 5.79
C PRO A 169 13.00 23.41 4.84
N PHE A 170 13.64 23.78 3.76
CA PHE A 170 13.97 22.90 2.67
C PHE A 170 15.10 21.97 3.09
N VAL A 171 14.85 20.67 3.13
CA VAL A 171 15.91 19.69 2.99
C VAL A 171 16.31 19.71 1.51
N PRO A 172 17.54 20.10 1.14
CA PRO A 172 17.92 20.20 -0.25
C PRO A 172 17.96 18.79 -0.87
N VAL A 173 16.87 18.41 -1.51
CA VAL A 173 16.85 17.29 -2.44
C VAL A 173 17.26 17.86 -3.78
N SER A 174 18.41 17.43 -4.31
CA SER A 174 18.92 17.87 -5.61
C SER A 174 17.98 17.43 -6.73
N TYR A 175 17.12 18.32 -7.19
CA TYR A 175 16.26 18.12 -8.37
C TYR A 175 16.98 18.55 -9.65
N THR A 176 18.15 18.00 -9.93
CA THR A 176 18.91 18.38 -11.12
C THR A 176 18.30 17.94 -12.45
N HIS A 177 17.26 17.09 -12.44
CA HIS A 177 16.64 16.59 -13.67
C HIS A 177 15.20 17.08 -13.92
N LEU A 178 14.64 17.94 -13.10
CA LEU A 178 13.33 18.54 -13.39
C LEU A 178 13.40 19.83 -14.21
N ARG A 179 14.61 20.34 -14.48
CA ARG A 179 14.83 21.56 -15.26
C ARG A 179 14.84 21.37 -16.78
N ALA A 180 14.72 20.13 -17.27
CA ALA A 180 14.80 19.84 -18.70
C ALA A 180 13.47 19.98 -19.47
N HIS A 181 12.34 20.23 -18.79
CA HIS A 181 11.03 20.29 -19.46
C HIS A 181 10.35 21.68 -19.49
N GLU A 182 10.98 22.72 -18.98
CA GLU A 182 10.37 24.06 -18.97
C GLU A 182 10.91 25.02 -20.04
N THR A 183 11.67 24.56 -21.04
CA THR A 183 12.23 25.43 -22.10
C THR A 183 11.70 25.15 -23.50
N GLU A 184 10.56 24.48 -23.66
CA GLU A 184 9.87 24.40 -24.96
C GLU A 184 8.38 24.76 -24.83
N LEU A 185 8.12 26.06 -24.74
CA LEU A 185 6.88 26.70 -25.22
C LEU A 185 7.21 28.15 -25.62
#